data_4b20b95b316025485f71c189b3a0e079
#
_entry.id   4b20b95b316025485f71c189b3a0e079
#
_cell.length_a   1.000
_cell.length_b   1.000
_cell.length_c   1.000
_cell.angle_alpha   90.00
_cell.angle_beta   90.00
_cell.angle_gamma   90.00
#
_symmetry.space_group_name_H-M   'P 1'
#
loop_
_entity.id
_entity.type
_entity.pdbx_description
1 polymer ?
#
loop_
_entity_poly.entity_id
_entity_poly.type
_entity_poly.pdbx_seq_one_letter_code
_entity_poly.pdbx_strand_id
1 'polypeptide(L)'
;MGGGPIVAGRADAPQFFHDRRQRLPDPRVTGSPPTSADGSALPDGNGGRRSLVAALVTLGAAACVVLVLFVLPAAQGDPYVRATLELEGSVGHGGKLFRLNCAGCHGSAAQGLVGPDLHGVEHRKNDRQLIRQVVSGRTPPMPRFQPEPQDMADLLAFLHSLP
;
A
#
# COMPACT_ATOMS: atom_id res chain seq x y z
N MET A 1 -9.16 4.07 -59.81
CA MET A 1 -9.27 5.38 -60.44
C MET A 1 -9.03 6.45 -59.37
N GLY A 2 -7.97 7.24 -59.61
CA GLY A 2 -7.58 8.48 -58.95
C GLY A 2 -6.79 8.29 -57.65
N GLY A 3 -5.53 8.40 -57.54
CA GLY A 3 -4.43 9.05 -58.27
C GLY A 3 -4.35 10.53 -57.81
N GLY A 4 -3.63 10.84 -56.70
CA GLY A 4 -3.34 12.20 -56.28
C GLY A 4 -1.92 12.28 -55.67
N PRO A 5 -1.15 13.36 -55.92
CA PRO A 5 0.29 13.29 -56.03
C PRO A 5 1.04 13.58 -54.72
N ILE A 6 2.23 12.97 -54.68
CA ILE A 6 3.30 13.18 -53.73
C ILE A 6 3.93 14.56 -53.94
N VAL A 7 3.99 15.39 -52.86
CA VAL A 7 4.76 16.64 -52.86
C VAL A 7 6.02 16.44 -52.03
N ALA A 8 7.15 16.42 -52.72
CA ALA A 8 8.48 16.41 -52.13
C ALA A 8 8.81 17.80 -51.57
N GLY A 9 9.04 17.91 -50.29
CA GLY A 9 9.53 19.12 -49.60
C GLY A 9 11.03 19.02 -49.36
N ARG A 10 11.71 19.90 -49.96
CA ARG A 10 13.14 20.15 -50.08
C ARG A 10 13.81 20.38 -48.73
N ALA A 11 14.94 19.70 -48.54
CA ALA A 11 15.89 19.91 -47.47
C ALA A 11 16.66 21.23 -47.67
N ASP A 12 16.61 22.10 -46.65
CA ASP A 12 17.50 23.26 -46.56
C ASP A 12 18.58 22.96 -45.50
N ALA A 13 19.84 22.92 -45.98
CA ALA A 13 21.03 22.78 -45.20
C ALA A 13 21.43 24.09 -44.51
N PRO A 14 21.93 24.06 -43.25
CA PRO A 14 22.46 25.26 -42.62
C PRO A 14 23.86 25.58 -43.13
N GLN A 15 24.04 26.81 -43.56
CA GLN A 15 25.31 27.38 -44.03
C GLN A 15 26.21 27.70 -42.84
N PHE A 16 27.29 26.95 -42.74
CA PHE A 16 28.45 27.31 -41.95
C PHE A 16 29.34 28.23 -42.75
N PHE A 17 29.43 29.50 -42.44
CA PHE A 17 30.51 30.36 -42.90
C PHE A 17 31.03 31.26 -41.79
N HIS A 18 32.24 30.94 -41.42
CA HIS A 18 33.46 31.72 -41.19
C HIS A 18 33.26 33.24 -40.92
N ASP A 19 33.60 33.67 -39.75
CA ASP A 19 34.40 34.85 -39.60
C ASP A 19 35.45 34.69 -38.49
N ARG A 20 36.61 34.27 -38.90
CA ARG A 20 37.83 34.18 -38.11
C ARG A 20 38.60 35.47 -38.33
N ARG A 21 38.22 36.57 -37.67
CA ARG A 21 39.08 37.73 -37.56
C ARG A 21 39.97 37.63 -36.35
N GLN A 22 41.18 37.29 -36.62
CA GLN A 22 42.36 37.34 -35.73
C GLN A 22 42.47 38.80 -35.19
N ARG A 23 42.28 39.02 -33.90
CA ARG A 23 42.78 40.20 -33.19
C ARG A 23 44.11 39.80 -32.55
N LEU A 24 45.17 40.41 -33.04
CA LEU A 24 46.48 40.44 -32.45
C LEU A 24 46.42 41.04 -31.03
N PRO A 25 47.17 40.52 -30.06
CA PRO A 25 47.25 41.06 -28.72
C PRO A 25 48.06 42.37 -28.72
N ASP A 26 47.52 43.39 -28.09
CA ASP A 26 48.14 44.69 -27.85
C ASP A 26 49.24 44.53 -26.74
N PRO A 27 50.50 44.92 -26.99
CA PRO A 27 51.58 44.64 -26.06
C PRO A 27 51.81 45.79 -25.06
N ARG A 28 50.80 46.42 -24.52
CA ARG A 28 50.98 47.47 -23.52
C ARG A 28 49.85 47.51 -22.48
N VAL A 29 49.90 46.59 -21.56
CA VAL A 29 49.33 46.83 -20.22
C VAL A 29 50.22 46.14 -19.21
N THR A 30 51.18 46.88 -18.69
CA THR A 30 51.84 46.60 -17.44
C THR A 30 50.86 46.93 -16.33
N GLY A 31 50.08 45.94 -15.90
CA GLY A 31 49.19 46.03 -14.75
C GLY A 31 49.69 45.13 -13.64
N SER A 32 50.00 45.72 -12.51
CA SER A 32 50.45 45.10 -11.25
C SER A 32 49.57 43.89 -10.88
N PRO A 33 50.16 42.86 -10.23
CA PRO A 33 49.37 41.71 -9.82
C PRO A 33 48.39 42.09 -8.72
N PRO A 34 47.12 41.66 -8.80
CA PRO A 34 46.22 41.78 -7.68
C PRO A 34 46.72 40.87 -6.56
N THR A 35 46.97 41.47 -5.42
CA THR A 35 47.19 40.78 -4.17
C THR A 35 46.01 39.85 -3.91
N SER A 36 46.22 38.56 -4.08
CA SER A 36 45.29 37.53 -3.68
C SER A 36 45.20 37.54 -2.16
N ALA A 37 44.18 38.21 -1.66
CA ALA A 37 43.67 37.91 -0.33
C ALA A 37 43.01 36.55 -0.40
N ASP A 38 43.82 35.53 -0.22
CA ASP A 38 43.34 34.14 -0.04
C ASP A 38 42.70 34.08 1.34
N GLY A 39 41.42 34.44 1.36
CA GLY A 39 40.53 34.19 2.47
C GLY A 39 40.16 32.71 2.44
N SER A 40 41.08 31.86 2.91
CA SER A 40 40.76 30.50 3.27
C SER A 40 39.70 30.53 4.37
N ALA A 41 38.45 30.63 3.97
CA ALA A 41 37.35 30.38 4.86
C ALA A 41 37.45 28.89 5.28
N LEU A 42 37.92 28.69 6.51
CA LEU A 42 37.85 27.38 7.17
C LEU A 42 36.43 26.86 7.04
N PRO A 43 36.21 25.62 6.58
CA PRO A 43 34.87 25.06 6.53
C PRO A 43 34.31 25.02 7.95
N ASP A 44 33.26 25.81 8.17
CA ASP A 44 32.50 25.81 9.42
C ASP A 44 32.11 24.37 9.75
N GLY A 45 32.80 23.76 10.73
CA GLY A 45 32.54 22.39 11.19
C GLY A 45 31.12 22.17 11.74
N ASN A 46 30.30 23.22 11.73
CA ASN A 46 28.92 23.22 12.18
C ASN A 46 27.92 22.96 11.03
N GLY A 47 28.32 23.13 9.77
CA GLY A 47 27.47 22.86 8.59
C GLY A 47 27.11 21.38 8.47
N GLY A 48 28.07 20.49 8.68
CA GLY A 48 27.86 19.05 8.61
C GLY A 48 26.89 18.52 9.68
N ARG A 49 27.05 19.01 10.93
CA ARG A 49 26.15 18.60 12.03
C ARG A 49 24.70 19.08 11.81
N ARG A 50 24.53 20.32 11.35
CA ARG A 50 23.19 20.87 11.02
C ARG A 50 22.55 20.11 9.88
N SER A 51 23.31 19.77 8.85
CA SER A 51 22.82 18.96 7.73
C SER A 51 22.45 17.55 8.15
N LEU A 52 23.24 16.89 8.99
CA LEU A 52 22.94 15.57 9.53
C LEU A 52 21.69 15.59 10.43
N VAL A 53 21.56 16.59 11.31
CA VAL A 53 20.37 16.73 12.15
C VAL A 53 19.13 16.98 11.31
N ALA A 54 19.21 17.86 10.30
CA ALA A 54 18.10 18.10 9.38
C ALA A 54 17.70 16.82 8.63
N ALA A 55 18.67 16.05 8.13
CA ALA A 55 18.41 14.79 7.45
C ALA A 55 17.76 13.75 8.38
N LEU A 56 18.20 13.64 9.62
CA LEU A 56 17.60 12.73 10.60
C LEU A 56 16.17 13.14 10.98
N VAL A 57 15.92 14.44 11.13
CA VAL A 57 14.58 14.97 11.42
C VAL A 57 13.63 14.71 10.26
N THR A 58 14.06 14.95 9.01
CA THR A 58 13.22 14.68 7.83
C THR A 58 12.96 13.18 7.65
N LEU A 59 13.95 12.33 7.88
CA LEU A 59 13.79 10.88 7.84
C LEU A 59 12.82 10.40 8.93
N GLY A 60 12.98 10.91 10.16
CA GLY A 60 12.07 10.60 11.27
C GLY A 60 10.63 11.03 10.99
N ALA A 61 10.44 12.25 10.47
CA ALA A 61 9.12 12.73 10.09
C ALA A 61 8.48 11.88 8.98
N ALA A 62 9.26 11.52 7.96
CA ALA A 62 8.77 10.62 6.89
C ALA A 62 8.39 9.25 7.44
N ALA A 63 9.19 8.67 8.33
CA ALA A 63 8.88 7.40 8.99
C ALA A 63 7.61 7.49 9.83
N CYS A 64 7.40 8.58 10.57
CA CYS A 64 6.18 8.83 11.33
C CYS A 64 4.95 8.92 10.41
N VAL A 65 5.05 9.62 9.28
CA VAL A 65 3.97 9.72 8.29
C VAL A 65 3.62 8.34 7.74
N VAL A 66 4.61 7.54 7.36
CA VAL A 66 4.39 6.16 6.88
C VAL A 66 3.72 5.31 7.97
N LEU A 67 4.19 5.41 9.22
CA LEU A 67 3.60 4.69 10.35
C LEU A 67 2.13 5.05 10.54
N VAL A 68 1.81 6.35 10.58
CA VAL A 68 0.45 6.84 10.81
C VAL A 68 -0.49 6.52 9.65
N LEU A 69 -0.03 6.68 8.40
CA LEU A 69 -0.91 6.54 7.24
C LEU A 69 -1.06 5.08 6.77
N PHE A 70 -0.07 4.23 7.00
CA PHE A 70 -0.05 2.87 6.45
C PHE A 70 -0.03 1.77 7.52
N VAL A 71 0.78 1.91 8.57
CA VAL A 71 0.94 0.84 9.57
C VAL A 71 -0.21 0.83 10.56
N LEU A 72 -0.61 1.98 11.11
CA LEU A 72 -1.69 2.04 12.08
C LEU A 72 -3.04 1.58 11.51
N PRO A 73 -3.49 2.03 10.31
CA PRO A 73 -4.73 1.52 9.71
C PRO A 73 -4.67 0.02 9.41
N ALA A 74 -3.53 -0.46 8.91
CA ALA A 74 -3.34 -1.89 8.64
C ALA A 74 -3.40 -2.74 9.93
N ALA A 75 -2.93 -2.21 11.04
CA ALA A 75 -2.98 -2.87 12.35
C ALA A 75 -4.37 -2.88 12.99
N GLN A 76 -5.28 -1.96 12.60
CA GLN A 76 -6.64 -1.89 13.14
C GLN A 76 -7.54 -3.05 12.70
N GLY A 77 -7.14 -3.81 11.69
CA GLY A 77 -7.87 -4.96 11.19
C GLY A 77 -9.08 -4.60 10.31
N ASP A 78 -9.81 -5.61 9.91
CA ASP A 78 -11.00 -5.48 9.07
C ASP A 78 -12.16 -4.83 9.86
N PRO A 79 -12.75 -3.72 9.38
CA PRO A 79 -13.87 -3.05 10.04
C PRO A 79 -15.08 -3.97 10.28
N TYR A 80 -15.39 -4.84 9.32
CA TYR A 80 -16.46 -5.81 9.44
C TYR A 80 -16.23 -6.79 10.60
N VAL A 81 -15.01 -7.34 10.69
CA VAL A 81 -14.63 -8.25 11.78
C VAL A 81 -14.77 -7.56 13.14
N ARG A 82 -14.37 -6.29 13.23
CA ARG A 82 -14.45 -5.51 14.44
C ARG A 82 -15.90 -5.26 14.84
N ALA A 83 -16.71 -4.79 13.90
CA ALA A 83 -18.14 -4.57 14.11
C ALA A 83 -18.87 -5.84 14.58
N THR A 84 -18.55 -7.00 13.98
CA THR A 84 -19.09 -8.29 14.40
C THR A 84 -18.72 -8.66 15.84
N LEU A 85 -17.45 -8.47 16.21
CA LEU A 85 -16.95 -8.88 17.54
C LEU A 85 -17.42 -7.96 18.69
N GLU A 86 -17.95 -6.78 18.38
CA GLU A 86 -18.53 -5.86 19.35
C GLU A 86 -20.01 -6.19 19.69
N LEU A 87 -20.59 -7.17 18.97
CA LEU A 87 -22.01 -7.55 19.11
C LEU A 87 -22.16 -8.86 19.90
N GLU A 88 -23.20 -8.94 20.70
CA GLU A 88 -23.62 -10.19 21.33
C GLU A 88 -24.44 -11.03 20.34
N GLY A 89 -24.07 -12.31 20.20
CA GLY A 89 -24.71 -13.25 19.30
C GLY A 89 -25.79 -14.12 19.96
N SER A 90 -26.84 -14.42 19.21
CA SER A 90 -27.92 -15.35 19.60
C SER A 90 -27.67 -16.75 19.03
N VAL A 91 -27.46 -17.73 19.86
CA VAL A 91 -27.30 -19.14 19.48
C VAL A 91 -28.50 -19.65 18.66
N GLY A 92 -29.71 -19.28 19.08
CA GLY A 92 -30.94 -19.71 18.40
C GLY A 92 -31.08 -19.14 16.99
N HIS A 93 -30.73 -17.86 16.78
CA HIS A 93 -30.74 -17.24 15.48
C HIS A 93 -29.59 -17.76 14.60
N GLY A 94 -28.39 -17.84 15.16
CA GLY A 94 -27.23 -18.44 14.46
C GLY A 94 -27.48 -19.86 14.00
N GLY A 95 -28.16 -20.69 14.79
CA GLY A 95 -28.55 -22.03 14.40
C GLY A 95 -29.55 -22.07 13.24
N LYS A 96 -30.44 -21.06 13.13
CA LYS A 96 -31.32 -20.93 11.94
C LYS A 96 -30.52 -20.56 10.71
N LEU A 97 -29.62 -19.58 10.82
CA LEU A 97 -28.72 -19.15 9.74
C LEU A 97 -27.83 -20.29 9.26
N PHE A 98 -27.27 -21.07 10.20
CA PHE A 98 -26.46 -22.25 9.88
C PHE A 98 -27.25 -23.29 9.08
N ARG A 99 -28.47 -23.62 9.49
CA ARG A 99 -29.31 -24.61 8.78
C ARG A 99 -29.65 -24.16 7.36
N LEU A 100 -29.82 -22.85 7.15
CA LEU A 100 -30.18 -22.32 5.84
C LEU A 100 -28.99 -22.22 4.88
N ASN A 101 -27.79 -21.89 5.41
CA ASN A 101 -26.67 -21.51 4.56
C ASN A 101 -25.49 -22.51 4.61
N CYS A 102 -25.34 -23.25 5.70
CA CYS A 102 -24.12 -24.02 5.99
C CYS A 102 -24.37 -25.54 6.05
N ALA A 103 -25.55 -25.96 6.50
CA ALA A 103 -25.88 -27.37 6.77
C ALA A 103 -25.78 -28.26 5.54
N GLY A 104 -26.03 -27.71 4.32
CA GLY A 104 -25.88 -28.46 3.09
C GLY A 104 -24.48 -29.02 2.86
N CYS A 105 -23.47 -28.36 3.36
CA CYS A 105 -22.08 -28.79 3.27
C CYS A 105 -21.50 -29.32 4.58
N HIS A 106 -21.91 -28.77 5.72
CA HIS A 106 -21.37 -29.15 7.02
C HIS A 106 -22.21 -30.15 7.81
N GLY A 107 -23.35 -30.57 7.26
CA GLY A 107 -24.31 -31.45 7.94
C GLY A 107 -25.25 -30.70 8.87
N SER A 108 -26.45 -31.21 9.09
CA SER A 108 -27.49 -30.56 9.91
C SER A 108 -27.13 -30.41 11.39
N ALA A 109 -26.26 -31.27 11.90
CA ALA A 109 -25.69 -31.22 13.23
C ALA A 109 -24.23 -30.73 13.23
N ALA A 110 -23.78 -30.09 12.15
CA ALA A 110 -22.42 -29.60 11.96
C ALA A 110 -21.32 -30.69 11.98
N GLN A 111 -21.71 -31.95 11.84
CA GLN A 111 -20.83 -33.14 11.92
C GLN A 111 -19.91 -33.34 10.71
N GLY A 112 -19.98 -32.45 9.72
CA GLY A 112 -19.29 -32.58 8.45
C GLY A 112 -20.07 -33.41 7.42
N LEU A 113 -19.85 -33.09 6.12
CA LEU A 113 -20.38 -33.85 4.99
C LEU A 113 -19.45 -33.63 3.78
N VAL A 114 -19.66 -32.56 2.99
CA VAL A 114 -18.74 -32.07 1.98
C VAL A 114 -17.68 -31.16 2.62
N GLY A 115 -18.12 -30.32 3.56
CA GLY A 115 -17.25 -29.53 4.44
C GLY A 115 -16.84 -30.31 5.68
N PRO A 116 -15.83 -29.84 6.40
CA PRO A 116 -15.34 -30.48 7.61
C PRO A 116 -16.36 -30.43 8.75
N ASP A 117 -16.14 -31.31 9.75
CA ASP A 117 -16.78 -31.25 11.06
C ASP A 117 -16.45 -29.93 11.75
N LEU A 118 -17.47 -29.28 12.30
CA LEU A 118 -17.35 -27.99 12.98
C LEU A 118 -17.44 -28.11 14.52
N HIS A 119 -17.62 -29.30 15.07
CA HIS A 119 -17.56 -29.49 16.52
C HIS A 119 -16.18 -29.07 17.06
N GLY A 120 -16.16 -28.32 18.15
CA GLY A 120 -14.93 -27.77 18.73
C GLY A 120 -14.13 -26.88 17.78
N VAL A 121 -14.78 -26.22 16.81
CA VAL A 121 -14.08 -25.35 15.85
C VAL A 121 -13.41 -24.15 16.51
N GLU A 122 -13.94 -23.68 17.63
CA GLU A 122 -13.38 -22.59 18.45
C GLU A 122 -12.01 -22.93 19.05
N HIS A 123 -11.70 -24.23 19.25
CA HIS A 123 -10.37 -24.68 19.68
C HIS A 123 -9.33 -24.67 18.54
N ARG A 124 -9.80 -24.69 17.29
CA ARG A 124 -8.94 -24.74 16.08
C ARG A 124 -8.76 -23.38 15.41
N LYS A 125 -9.72 -22.48 15.58
CA LYS A 125 -9.74 -21.15 14.97
C LYS A 125 -10.33 -20.14 15.94
N ASN A 126 -9.69 -18.99 16.06
CA ASN A 126 -10.29 -17.87 16.76
C ASN A 126 -11.39 -17.19 15.92
N ASP A 127 -12.22 -16.36 16.55
CA ASP A 127 -13.37 -15.71 15.91
C ASP A 127 -13.00 -14.91 14.67
N ARG A 128 -11.88 -14.18 14.70
CA ARG A 128 -11.38 -13.43 13.53
C ARG A 128 -11.07 -14.35 12.36
N GLN A 129 -10.56 -15.53 12.64
CA GLN A 129 -10.26 -16.54 11.61
C GLN A 129 -11.54 -17.20 11.11
N LEU A 130 -12.52 -17.46 11.97
CA LEU A 130 -13.83 -17.99 11.59
C LEU A 130 -14.57 -17.01 10.69
N ILE A 131 -14.68 -15.74 11.10
CA ILE A 131 -15.31 -14.70 10.28
C ILE A 131 -14.64 -14.59 8.90
N ARG A 132 -13.31 -14.51 8.86
CA ARG A 132 -12.57 -14.43 7.60
C ARG A 132 -12.75 -15.66 6.72
N GLN A 133 -12.85 -16.87 7.32
CA GLN A 133 -13.09 -18.09 6.59
C GLN A 133 -14.45 -18.06 5.90
N VAL A 134 -15.50 -17.66 6.63
CA VAL A 134 -16.88 -17.57 6.13
C VAL A 134 -16.98 -16.48 5.05
N VAL A 135 -16.50 -15.28 5.33
CA VAL A 135 -16.57 -14.13 4.41
C VAL A 135 -15.79 -14.38 3.12
N SER A 136 -14.63 -15.00 3.21
CA SER A 136 -13.75 -15.15 2.05
C SER A 136 -14.00 -16.43 1.24
N GLY A 137 -14.60 -17.47 1.83
CA GLY A 137 -14.75 -18.78 1.18
C GLY A 137 -13.40 -19.34 0.71
N ARG A 138 -12.32 -19.13 1.49
CA ARG A 138 -10.94 -19.42 1.06
C ARG A 138 -10.68 -20.86 0.67
N THR A 139 -11.45 -21.78 1.18
CA THR A 139 -11.26 -23.21 0.94
C THR A 139 -12.38 -23.72 0.02
N PRO A 140 -12.14 -23.80 -1.29
CA PRO A 140 -13.13 -24.38 -2.20
C PRO A 140 -13.48 -25.83 -1.79
N PRO A 141 -14.73 -26.24 -1.90
CA PRO A 141 -15.87 -25.58 -2.55
C PRO A 141 -16.70 -24.66 -1.65
N MET A 142 -16.20 -24.21 -0.49
CA MET A 142 -16.94 -23.32 0.41
C MET A 142 -17.24 -21.99 -0.27
N PRO A 143 -18.50 -21.57 -0.41
CA PRO A 143 -18.85 -20.30 -1.01
C PRO A 143 -18.51 -19.14 -0.06
N ARG A 144 -18.37 -17.95 -0.62
CA ARG A 144 -18.27 -16.71 0.18
C ARG A 144 -19.64 -16.36 0.75
N PHE A 145 -19.67 -16.04 2.05
CA PHE A 145 -20.89 -15.62 2.73
C PHE A 145 -20.56 -14.48 3.68
N GLN A 146 -21.13 -13.30 3.42
CA GLN A 146 -20.93 -12.10 4.21
C GLN A 146 -22.28 -11.50 4.58
N PRO A 147 -22.92 -12.00 5.64
CA PRO A 147 -24.18 -11.44 6.15
C PRO A 147 -23.92 -10.11 6.87
N GLU A 148 -25.00 -9.49 7.41
CA GLU A 148 -24.83 -8.36 8.32
C GLU A 148 -24.01 -8.75 9.55
N PRO A 149 -23.29 -7.79 10.19
CA PRO A 149 -22.43 -8.08 11.36
C PRO A 149 -23.17 -8.80 12.51
N GLN A 150 -24.44 -8.49 12.74
CA GLN A 150 -25.26 -9.16 13.77
C GLN A 150 -25.47 -10.63 13.45
N ASP A 151 -25.84 -10.95 12.22
CA ASP A 151 -26.05 -12.32 11.76
C ASP A 151 -24.76 -13.16 11.86
N MET A 152 -23.62 -12.54 11.59
CA MET A 152 -22.32 -13.17 11.78
C MET A 152 -21.99 -13.40 13.25
N ALA A 153 -22.33 -12.47 14.15
CA ALA A 153 -22.16 -12.66 15.59
C ALA A 153 -23.06 -13.80 16.09
N ASP A 154 -24.30 -13.88 15.61
CA ASP A 154 -25.21 -14.98 15.92
C ASP A 154 -24.67 -16.31 15.45
N LEU A 155 -24.13 -16.36 14.23
CA LEU A 155 -23.48 -17.56 13.70
C LEU A 155 -22.28 -18.00 14.54
N LEU A 156 -21.44 -17.08 14.98
CA LEU A 156 -20.33 -17.38 15.89
C LEU A 156 -20.84 -17.98 17.21
N ALA A 157 -21.85 -17.34 17.83
CA ALA A 157 -22.44 -17.87 19.05
C ALA A 157 -22.97 -19.29 18.90
N PHE A 158 -23.59 -19.62 17.76
CA PHE A 158 -23.98 -20.98 17.44
C PHE A 158 -22.79 -21.93 17.29
N LEU A 159 -21.75 -21.54 16.55
CA LEU A 159 -20.57 -22.36 16.37
C LEU A 159 -19.84 -22.67 17.69
N HIS A 160 -19.82 -21.72 18.62
CA HIS A 160 -19.27 -21.90 19.96
C HIS A 160 -20.15 -22.79 20.86
N SER A 161 -21.44 -22.93 20.55
CA SER A 161 -22.34 -23.79 21.28
C SER A 161 -22.29 -25.28 20.85
N LEU A 162 -21.56 -25.56 19.76
CA LEU A 162 -21.37 -26.94 19.31
C LEU A 162 -20.45 -27.70 20.29
N PRO A 163 -20.73 -28.98 20.57
CA PRO A 163 -19.93 -29.78 21.49
C PRO A 163 -18.50 -30.02 21.00
#